data_237f51e54b76112c7d07429d316a52fc
#
_entry.id   237f51e54b76112c7d07429d316a52fc
#
_cell.length_a   1.000
_cell.length_b   1.000
_cell.length_c   1.000
_cell.angle_alpha   90.00
_cell.angle_beta   90.00
_cell.angle_gamma   90.00
#
_symmetry.space_group_name_H-M   'P 1'
#
loop_
_entity.id
_entity.type
_entity.pdbx_description
1 polymer ?
#
loop_
_entity_poly.entity_id
_entity_poly.type
_entity_poly.pdbx_seq_one_letter_code
_entity_poly.pdbx_strand_id
1 'polypeptide(L)'
;QLAEELNAENGEGTVTVEVRDQYYNMREKVEPVMHIIDIAKKAIEASGVECRVKAIRGGTDGAQLSFKGLPCPNIFAGGLNFHGRHEFVPVQSMEKAMMTIVKIAELTALR
;
A
#
# COMPACT_ATOMS: atom_id res chain seq x y z
N GLN A 1 29.87 -1.68 2.93
CA GLN A 1 30.79 -0.57 2.71
C GLN A 1 30.83 0.37 3.91
N LEU A 2 29.76 1.11 4.28
CA LEU A 2 29.77 2.06 5.41
C LEU A 2 30.10 1.39 6.75
N ALA A 3 29.60 0.20 7.02
CA ALA A 3 29.93 -0.56 8.22
C ALA A 3 31.40 -1.00 8.24
N GLU A 4 31.96 -1.34 7.12
CA GLU A 4 33.40 -1.69 6.99
C GLU A 4 34.29 -0.46 7.27
N GLU A 5 33.93 0.70 6.73
CA GLU A 5 34.62 1.96 6.97
C GLU A 5 34.60 2.33 8.47
N LEU A 6 33.42 2.24 9.10
CA LEU A 6 33.29 2.52 10.53
C LEU A 6 34.04 1.51 11.40
N ASN A 7 34.09 0.25 11.01
CA ASN A 7 34.84 -0.77 11.73
C ASN A 7 36.36 -0.58 11.59
N ALA A 8 36.81 -0.11 10.41
CA ALA A 8 38.23 0.20 10.22
C ALA A 8 38.72 1.34 11.12
N GLU A 9 37.87 2.33 11.37
CA GLU A 9 38.18 3.49 12.22
C GLU A 9 38.04 3.20 13.73
N ASN A 10 37.02 2.38 14.11
CA ASN A 10 36.60 2.23 15.50
C ASN A 10 36.85 0.82 16.09
N GLY A 11 37.41 -0.08 15.31
CA GLY A 11 37.67 -1.47 15.69
C GLY A 11 36.68 -2.46 15.06
N GLU A 12 37.19 -3.65 14.77
CA GLU A 12 36.41 -4.73 14.15
C GLU A 12 35.22 -5.15 15.02
N GLY A 13 34.06 -5.28 14.42
CA GLY A 13 32.84 -5.69 15.11
C GLY A 13 32.10 -4.58 15.87
N THR A 14 32.59 -3.32 15.81
CA THR A 14 31.90 -2.16 16.42
C THR A 14 30.52 -1.93 15.78
N VAL A 15 30.40 -2.16 14.47
CA VAL A 15 29.15 -2.08 13.72
C VAL A 15 28.90 -3.39 13.02
N THR A 16 27.77 -4.00 13.30
CA THR A 16 27.25 -5.14 12.54
C THR A 16 25.98 -4.74 11.79
N VAL A 17 25.88 -5.15 10.52
CA VAL A 17 24.72 -4.86 9.68
C VAL A 17 24.08 -6.17 9.24
N GLU A 18 22.81 -6.34 9.58
CA GLU A 18 21.98 -7.42 9.05
C GLU A 18 20.91 -6.80 8.15
N VAL A 19 20.88 -7.23 6.89
CA VAL A 19 19.85 -6.80 5.93
C VAL A 19 18.86 -7.94 5.71
N ARG A 20 17.59 -7.68 5.99
CA ARG A 20 16.51 -8.63 5.77
C ARG A 20 15.44 -7.97 4.91
N ASP A 21 15.07 -8.62 3.82
CA ASP A 21 13.93 -8.19 3.00
C ASP A 21 12.64 -8.37 3.80
N GLN A 22 11.86 -7.28 3.88
CA GLN A 22 10.64 -7.25 4.68
C GLN A 22 9.39 -7.16 3.81
N TYR A 23 9.46 -6.42 2.71
CA TYR A 23 8.35 -6.20 1.78
C TYR A 23 8.84 -6.27 0.35
N TYR A 24 8.04 -6.91 -0.49
CA TYR A 24 8.25 -6.98 -1.93
C TYR A 24 7.19 -6.16 -2.67
N ASN A 25 7.49 -5.76 -3.91
CA ASN A 25 6.53 -5.03 -4.72
C ASN A 25 5.38 -5.97 -5.13
N MET A 26 4.18 -5.67 -4.66
CA MET A 26 3.00 -6.49 -4.95
C MET A 26 2.57 -6.49 -6.41
N ARG A 27 3.12 -5.60 -7.25
CA ARG A 27 2.74 -5.46 -8.66
C ARG A 27 2.81 -6.80 -9.40
N GLU A 28 3.85 -7.60 -9.19
CA GLU A 28 4.00 -8.89 -9.84
C GLU A 28 2.86 -9.89 -9.51
N LYS A 29 2.24 -9.75 -8.33
CA LYS A 29 1.12 -10.58 -7.89
C LYS A 29 -0.23 -10.03 -8.34
N VAL A 30 -0.33 -8.73 -8.58
CA VAL A 30 -1.57 -8.05 -9.01
C VAL A 30 -1.69 -8.03 -10.52
N GLU A 31 -0.57 -7.95 -11.25
CA GLU A 31 -0.52 -7.84 -12.72
C GLU A 31 -1.31 -8.96 -13.45
N PRO A 32 -1.27 -10.24 -13.01
CA PRO A 32 -2.09 -11.29 -13.63
C PRO A 32 -3.61 -11.13 -13.43
N VAL A 33 -4.03 -10.28 -12.50
CA VAL A 33 -5.44 -10.08 -12.10
C VAL A 33 -5.86 -8.62 -12.16
N MET A 34 -5.37 -7.87 -13.15
CA MET A 34 -5.61 -6.43 -13.30
C MET A 34 -7.09 -6.02 -13.29
N HIS A 35 -8.01 -6.94 -13.56
CA HIS A 35 -9.44 -6.69 -13.47
C HIS A 35 -9.89 -6.18 -12.09
N ILE A 36 -9.21 -6.57 -11.01
CA ILE A 36 -9.52 -6.05 -9.66
C ILE A 36 -9.17 -4.57 -9.52
N ILE A 37 -8.11 -4.13 -10.20
CA ILE A 37 -7.74 -2.71 -10.28
C ILE A 37 -8.77 -1.92 -11.08
N ASP A 38 -9.25 -2.49 -12.20
CA ASP A 38 -10.25 -1.83 -13.04
C ASP A 38 -11.60 -1.69 -12.32
N ILE A 39 -12.01 -2.68 -11.54
CA ILE A 39 -13.18 -2.59 -10.66
C ILE A 39 -12.98 -1.48 -9.62
N ALA A 40 -11.82 -1.45 -8.94
CA ALA A 40 -11.53 -0.43 -7.94
C ALA A 40 -11.54 0.99 -8.54
N LYS A 41 -10.94 1.20 -9.72
CA LYS A 41 -10.98 2.48 -10.44
C LYS A 41 -12.42 2.94 -10.70
N LYS A 42 -13.23 2.07 -11.31
CA LYS A 42 -14.65 2.37 -11.59
C LYS A 42 -15.44 2.71 -10.32
N ALA A 43 -15.19 1.97 -9.24
CA ALA A 43 -15.85 2.21 -7.96
C ALA A 43 -15.46 3.57 -7.34
N ILE A 44 -14.17 3.94 -7.41
CA ILE A 44 -13.64 5.23 -6.93
C ILE A 44 -14.29 6.37 -7.72
N GLU A 45 -14.30 6.29 -9.04
CA GLU A 45 -14.91 7.30 -9.93
C GLU A 45 -16.42 7.40 -9.71
N ALA A 46 -17.12 6.27 -9.57
CA ALA A 46 -18.55 6.25 -9.25
C ALA A 46 -18.89 6.85 -7.88
N SER A 47 -17.92 6.89 -6.96
CA SER A 47 -18.05 7.57 -5.66
C SER A 47 -17.76 9.07 -5.73
N GLY A 48 -17.52 9.60 -6.94
CA GLY A 48 -17.23 11.02 -7.17
C GLY A 48 -15.82 11.44 -6.71
N VAL A 49 -14.87 10.52 -6.78
CA VAL A 49 -13.46 10.74 -6.43
C VAL A 49 -12.61 10.54 -7.68
N GLU A 50 -11.67 11.46 -7.94
CA GLU A 50 -10.69 11.27 -9.01
C GLU A 50 -9.74 10.10 -8.67
N CYS A 51 -9.73 9.08 -9.52
CA CYS A 51 -8.87 7.93 -9.31
C CYS A 51 -7.42 8.22 -9.70
N ARG A 52 -6.50 8.08 -8.77
CA ARG A 52 -5.05 8.23 -8.99
C ARG A 52 -4.32 6.98 -8.51
N VAL A 53 -3.77 6.23 -9.46
CA VAL A 53 -2.93 5.06 -9.14
C VAL A 53 -1.49 5.52 -8.94
N LYS A 54 -0.96 5.30 -7.75
CA LYS A 54 0.40 5.71 -7.38
C LYS A 54 1.12 4.58 -6.65
N ALA A 55 2.42 4.53 -6.82
CA ALA A 55 3.26 3.74 -5.93
C ALA A 55 3.28 4.38 -4.53
N ILE A 56 3.28 3.55 -3.50
CA ILE A 56 3.47 4.00 -2.12
C ILE A 56 4.85 3.58 -1.62
N ARG A 57 5.39 4.37 -0.73
CA ARG A 57 6.63 4.05 -0.04
C ARG A 57 6.33 3.15 1.16
N GLY A 58 7.12 2.12 1.35
CA GLY A 58 6.99 1.19 2.47
C GLY A 58 6.08 0.00 2.16
N GLY A 59 5.99 -0.90 3.12
CA GLY A 59 5.17 -2.10 3.03
C GLY A 59 3.75 -1.88 3.54
N THR A 60 2.85 -2.75 3.11
CA THR A 60 1.46 -2.79 3.55
C THR A 60 1.03 -4.22 3.79
N ASP A 61 -0.04 -4.41 4.56
CA ASP A 61 -0.66 -5.73 4.73
C ASP A 61 -1.11 -6.31 3.40
N GLY A 62 -1.57 -5.47 2.46
CA GLY A 62 -1.90 -5.88 1.10
C GLY A 62 -0.72 -6.48 0.34
N ALA A 63 0.49 -5.96 0.52
CA ALA A 63 1.70 -6.56 -0.04
C ALA A 63 1.95 -7.95 0.56
N GLN A 64 1.87 -8.09 1.88
CA GLN A 64 2.02 -9.38 2.56
C GLN A 64 0.98 -10.41 2.10
N LEU A 65 -0.29 -10.01 2.01
CA LEU A 65 -1.38 -10.87 1.54
C LEU A 65 -1.18 -11.31 0.08
N SER A 66 -0.72 -10.39 -0.76
CA SER A 66 -0.47 -10.67 -2.17
C SER A 66 0.58 -11.78 -2.35
N PHE A 67 1.64 -11.77 -1.56
CA PHE A 67 2.68 -12.82 -1.58
C PHE A 67 2.24 -14.13 -0.89
N LYS A 68 1.15 -14.10 -0.12
CA LYS A 68 0.50 -15.32 0.42
C LYS A 68 -0.57 -15.91 -0.50
N GLY A 69 -0.69 -15.39 -1.73
CA GLY A 69 -1.61 -15.91 -2.74
C GLY A 69 -2.95 -15.17 -2.84
N LEU A 70 -3.14 -14.06 -2.11
CA LEU A 70 -4.31 -13.19 -2.22
C LEU A 70 -3.89 -11.83 -2.79
N PRO A 71 -3.97 -11.59 -4.10
CA PRO A 71 -3.69 -10.29 -4.69
C PRO A 71 -4.56 -9.20 -4.05
N CYS A 72 -3.94 -8.32 -3.29
CA CYS A 72 -4.64 -7.36 -2.43
C CYS A 72 -4.09 -5.95 -2.61
N PRO A 73 -4.50 -5.23 -3.67
CA PRO A 73 -4.11 -3.83 -3.87
C PRO A 73 -4.76 -2.94 -2.81
N ASN A 74 -4.08 -1.84 -2.49
CA ASN A 74 -4.59 -0.88 -1.53
C ASN A 74 -5.52 0.13 -2.20
N ILE A 75 -6.58 0.53 -1.49
CA ILE A 75 -7.42 1.67 -1.84
C ILE A 75 -7.19 2.81 -0.85
N PHE A 76 -7.67 4.00 -1.16
CA PHE A 76 -7.52 5.16 -0.28
C PHE A 76 -8.36 5.01 1.00
N ALA A 77 -7.82 5.52 2.11
CA ALA A 77 -8.55 5.70 3.37
C ALA A 77 -9.03 7.15 3.56
N GLY A 78 -8.44 8.08 2.82
CA GLY A 78 -8.76 9.51 2.91
C GLY A 78 -8.11 10.24 4.08
N GLY A 79 -7.17 9.60 4.77
CA GLY A 79 -6.41 10.20 5.85
C GLY A 79 -5.34 11.17 5.36
N LEU A 80 -4.90 12.04 6.25
CA LEU A 80 -3.86 13.04 6.04
C LEU A 80 -2.84 12.98 7.16
N ASN A 81 -1.61 13.40 6.88
CA ASN A 81 -0.50 13.43 7.83
C ASN A 81 -0.19 12.07 8.47
N PHE A 82 -0.29 10.99 7.70
CA PHE A 82 -0.01 9.63 8.17
C PHE A 82 1.33 9.53 8.91
N HIS A 83 1.34 8.79 10.01
CA HIS A 83 2.46 8.64 10.94
C HIS A 83 2.88 9.93 11.66
N GLY A 84 2.14 11.02 11.49
CA GLY A 84 2.40 12.29 12.15
C GLY A 84 1.56 12.46 13.42
N ARG A 85 2.04 13.28 14.35
CA ARG A 85 1.27 13.62 15.58
C ARG A 85 -0.05 14.36 15.32
N HIS A 86 -0.24 14.85 14.10
CA HIS A 86 -1.45 15.54 13.64
C HIS A 86 -2.15 14.73 12.53
N GLU A 87 -2.07 13.41 12.61
CA GLU A 87 -2.80 12.51 11.71
C GLU A 87 -4.30 12.66 11.94
N PHE A 88 -5.05 12.77 10.84
CA PHE A 88 -6.51 12.86 10.90
C PHE A 88 -7.13 12.36 9.61
N VAL A 89 -8.43 12.06 9.67
CA VAL A 89 -9.25 11.74 8.50
C VAL A 89 -10.52 12.61 8.52
N PRO A 90 -10.79 13.39 7.46
CA PRO A 90 -12.05 14.12 7.32
C PRO A 90 -13.24 13.15 7.21
N VAL A 91 -14.36 13.48 7.84
CA VAL A 91 -15.60 12.66 7.77
C VAL A 91 -16.03 12.43 6.32
N GLN A 92 -15.98 13.47 5.49
CA GLN A 92 -16.32 13.39 4.05
C GLN A 92 -15.44 12.39 3.29
N SER A 93 -14.15 12.28 3.66
CA SER A 93 -13.24 11.30 3.08
C SER A 93 -13.58 9.88 3.54
N MET A 94 -13.98 9.70 4.80
CA MET A 94 -14.46 8.40 5.32
C MET A 94 -15.71 7.95 4.57
N GLU A 95 -16.68 8.83 4.36
CA GLU A 95 -17.90 8.55 3.59
C GLU A 95 -17.56 8.10 2.16
N LYS A 96 -16.62 8.80 1.48
CA LYS A 96 -16.18 8.42 0.13
C LYS A 96 -15.47 7.06 0.11
N ALA A 97 -14.64 6.77 1.10
CA ALA A 97 -13.97 5.47 1.21
C ALA A 97 -15.00 4.35 1.43
N MET A 98 -15.97 4.55 2.32
CA MET A 98 -17.07 3.61 2.54
C MET A 98 -17.89 3.37 1.25
N MET A 99 -18.31 4.43 0.57
CA MET A 99 -19.04 4.32 -0.69
C MET A 99 -18.26 3.55 -1.75
N THR A 100 -16.94 3.78 -1.84
CA THR A 100 -16.06 3.06 -2.75
C THR A 100 -16.05 1.56 -2.45
N ILE A 101 -15.98 1.15 -1.18
CA ILE A 101 -16.01 -0.26 -0.78
C ILE A 101 -17.33 -0.92 -1.19
N VAL A 102 -18.46 -0.24 -0.94
CA VAL A 102 -19.78 -0.72 -1.35
C VAL A 102 -19.85 -0.89 -2.87
N LYS A 103 -19.35 0.10 -3.62
CA LYS A 103 -19.31 0.03 -5.10
C LYS A 103 -18.42 -1.09 -5.64
N ILE A 104 -17.29 -1.36 -4.99
CA ILE A 104 -16.45 -2.52 -5.34
C ILE A 104 -17.24 -3.82 -5.18
N ALA A 105 -17.97 -3.98 -4.07
CA ALA A 105 -18.78 -5.16 -3.82
C ALA A 105 -19.90 -5.30 -4.86
N GLU A 106 -20.63 -4.23 -5.17
CA GLU A 106 -21.69 -4.21 -6.18
C GLU A 106 -21.14 -4.60 -7.56
N LEU A 107 -20.05 -3.96 -8.01
CA LEU A 107 -19.45 -4.23 -9.32
C LEU A 107 -18.83 -5.63 -9.42
N THR A 108 -18.41 -6.20 -8.30
CA THR A 108 -17.91 -7.58 -8.25
C THR A 108 -19.04 -8.59 -8.36
N ALA A 109 -20.19 -8.32 -7.71
CA ALA A 109 -21.36 -9.20 -7.74
C ALA A 109 -22.06 -9.26 -9.11
N LEU A 110 -21.85 -8.24 -9.97
CA LEU A 110 -22.42 -8.18 -11.33
C LEU A 110 -21.58 -8.91 -12.40
N ARG A 111 -20.54 -9.58 -12.02
CA ARG A 111 -19.68 -10.40 -12.88
C ARG A 111 -20.12 -11.84 -12.89
#